data_fdf6607f0466dbb85ce9481a90c7593a
#
_entry.id   fdf6607f0466dbb85ce9481a90c7593a
#
_cell.length_a   1.000
_cell.length_b   1.000
_cell.length_c   1.000
_cell.angle_alpha   90.00
_cell.angle_beta   90.00
_cell.angle_gamma   90.00
#
_symmetry.space_group_name_H-M   'P 1'
#
loop_
_entity.id
_entity.type
_entity.pdbx_description
1 polymer ?
#
loop_
_entity_poly.entity_id
_entity_poly.type
_entity_poly.pdbx_seq_one_letter_code
_entity_poly.pdbx_strand_id
1 'polypeptide(L)'
;MAKDIIFNLEARNALKIGVDKLSDAVKITLGPKGRNVVIDRKFGAPTITKDGVTVAKEIELEDAIENMGAQMVKEVASKTADLAGDGTTTATVLAQAIVTSGLKNVTAGANPMDLKRGIDKAVEKVVKDLQKQSKEVGDSIDKIEQVATISANNDNNIGKLIAEAMGKVKKEGVITIEEAKGTETEVKVVEGMQFDRGYISPYFVTDTEKMETVFEDPYILIHDKKISTMKDFLPVLEKVVQTGKPLLIISEDVDGEALATLVVNKLRGSLKIAAVKAPGFGDRRKAMLEDIAILTGGTVISEEQGYKLEQADLSQLGRAEKITIDKDNTTIVSGKGEPDMIKARVNQIKSQIENTTSDYDKEKLQERLAKLAGGVAVLYVGAASEVEMKEKKDRFDDALHATRAAVEEGIVPGGGIAYIRSLEALNGFEGDNADETTGVSILRRALEEPLRMIVENAGVEGSIVVQKVKEGKEDYGFNARTETYENLYESGVIDPTKVTRIALENAASIAGMLLTTECVLAEIKEDKPDMPPMNPGMGGMGGMM
;
A
#
# COMPACT_ATOMS: atom_id res chain seq x y z
N MET A 1 31.22 7.57 -14.01
CA MET A 1 31.44 8.41 -12.83
C MET A 1 32.36 7.69 -11.87
N ALA A 2 33.30 8.40 -11.24
CA ALA A 2 34.15 7.82 -10.21
C ALA A 2 33.34 7.45 -8.98
N LYS A 3 33.75 6.38 -8.27
CA LYS A 3 33.08 5.93 -7.04
C LYS A 3 34.02 6.16 -5.86
N ASP A 4 33.47 6.65 -4.79
CA ASP A 4 34.10 6.60 -3.47
C ASP A 4 33.86 5.24 -2.85
N ILE A 5 34.89 4.65 -2.24
CA ILE A 5 34.85 3.30 -1.71
C ILE A 5 35.25 3.35 -0.24
N ILE A 6 34.28 3.10 0.65
CA ILE A 6 34.46 3.15 2.09
C ILE A 6 34.22 1.77 2.68
N PHE A 7 35.05 1.39 3.64
CA PHE A 7 35.05 0.05 4.24
C PHE A 7 34.85 0.07 5.75
N ASN A 8 34.59 -1.09 6.30
CA ASN A 8 34.66 -1.38 7.73
C ASN A 8 33.74 -0.48 8.59
N LEU A 9 34.29 -0.03 9.71
CA LEU A 9 33.57 0.75 10.73
C LEU A 9 33.06 2.09 10.21
N GLU A 10 33.82 2.74 9.33
CA GLU A 10 33.43 4.03 8.75
C GLU A 10 32.18 3.90 7.90
N ALA A 11 32.12 2.92 6.99
CA ALA A 11 30.95 2.62 6.18
C ALA A 11 29.72 2.30 7.05
N ARG A 12 29.87 1.45 8.05
CA ARG A 12 28.79 1.05 8.95
C ARG A 12 28.26 2.21 9.79
N ASN A 13 29.15 3.08 10.29
CA ASN A 13 28.76 4.24 11.07
C ASN A 13 27.98 5.25 10.23
N ALA A 14 28.42 5.53 9.01
CA ALA A 14 27.72 6.44 8.11
C ALA A 14 26.31 5.90 7.73
N LEU A 15 26.21 4.61 7.38
CA LEU A 15 24.92 3.97 7.14
C LEU A 15 24.01 4.06 8.37
N LYS A 16 24.55 3.81 9.58
CA LYS A 16 23.78 3.89 10.83
C LYS A 16 23.26 5.29 11.09
N ILE A 17 24.04 6.33 10.85
CA ILE A 17 23.59 7.72 11.01
C ILE A 17 22.37 7.97 10.11
N GLY A 18 22.39 7.50 8.87
CA GLY A 18 21.25 7.59 7.96
C GLY A 18 20.01 6.85 8.47
N VAL A 19 20.19 5.61 8.95
CA VAL A 19 19.13 4.83 9.61
C VAL A 19 18.52 5.60 10.77
N ASP A 20 19.36 6.18 11.66
CA ASP A 20 18.90 6.91 12.84
C ASP A 20 18.15 8.17 12.45
N LYS A 21 18.68 8.99 11.53
CA LYS A 21 18.04 10.24 11.08
C LYS A 21 16.63 10.00 10.53
N LEU A 22 16.45 8.99 9.69
CA LEU A 22 15.14 8.65 9.15
C LEU A 22 14.23 8.11 10.26
N SER A 23 14.70 7.13 11.02
CA SER A 23 13.89 6.46 12.04
C SER A 23 13.46 7.44 13.15
N ASP A 24 14.34 8.37 13.55
CA ASP A 24 14.04 9.37 14.57
C ASP A 24 12.94 10.34 14.11
N ALA A 25 12.90 10.69 12.83
CA ALA A 25 11.84 11.52 12.27
C ALA A 25 10.50 10.78 12.18
N VAL A 26 10.53 9.45 11.87
CA VAL A 26 9.32 8.64 11.70
C VAL A 26 8.73 8.21 13.03
N LYS A 27 9.56 7.76 14.01
CA LYS A 27 9.08 7.15 15.26
C LYS A 27 8.26 8.07 16.17
N ILE A 28 8.38 9.41 16.02
CA ILE A 28 7.59 10.38 16.79
C ILE A 28 6.10 10.32 16.44
N THR A 29 5.73 9.73 15.31
CA THR A 29 4.34 9.59 14.89
C THR A 29 3.63 8.39 15.53
N LEU A 30 4.39 7.45 16.16
CA LEU A 30 3.88 6.17 16.64
C LEU A 30 2.96 6.31 17.85
N GLY A 31 1.83 5.61 17.79
CA GLY A 31 0.90 5.44 18.90
C GLY A 31 -0.13 6.56 19.06
N PRO A 32 -1.05 6.44 20.04
CA PRO A 32 -2.19 7.35 20.21
C PRO A 32 -1.80 8.79 20.57
N LYS A 33 -0.62 8.98 21.13
CA LYS A 33 -0.05 10.31 21.44
C LYS A 33 1.11 10.69 20.50
N GLY A 34 1.26 9.98 19.38
CA GLY A 34 2.17 10.35 18.30
C GLY A 34 1.86 11.74 17.74
N ARG A 35 2.88 12.42 17.24
CA ARG A 35 2.82 13.82 16.80
C ARG A 35 2.92 13.93 15.30
N ASN A 36 2.41 15.03 14.76
CA ASN A 36 2.52 15.34 13.33
C ASN A 36 3.95 15.74 12.96
N VAL A 37 4.33 15.41 11.75
CA VAL A 37 5.51 15.93 11.06
C VAL A 37 5.05 16.96 10.03
N VAL A 38 5.77 18.08 9.95
CA VAL A 38 5.55 19.11 8.91
C VAL A 38 6.61 18.94 7.84
N ILE A 39 6.18 18.78 6.60
CA ILE A 39 7.04 18.56 5.45
C ILE A 39 6.97 19.78 4.55
N ASP A 40 8.12 20.37 4.23
CA ASP A 40 8.22 21.50 3.30
C ASP A 40 7.91 21.05 1.86
N ARG A 41 7.26 21.92 1.10
CA ARG A 41 6.97 21.71 -0.32
C ARG A 41 7.55 22.87 -1.13
N LYS A 42 8.23 22.55 -2.22
CA LYS A 42 8.80 23.58 -3.14
C LYS A 42 7.71 24.51 -3.69
N PHE A 43 6.48 24.00 -3.82
CA PHE A 43 5.31 24.74 -4.29
C PHE A 43 4.10 24.35 -3.46
N GLY A 44 3.29 25.32 -3.04
CA GLY A 44 2.08 25.11 -2.25
C GLY A 44 2.30 25.21 -0.73
N ALA A 45 1.31 24.74 0.03
CA ALA A 45 1.38 24.71 1.48
C ALA A 45 2.19 23.50 1.97
N PRO A 46 2.87 23.61 3.15
CA PRO A 46 3.52 22.47 3.77
C PRO A 46 2.53 21.32 4.01
N THR A 47 2.98 20.10 3.86
CA THR A 47 2.20 18.90 4.19
C THR A 47 2.33 18.61 5.69
N ILE A 48 1.22 18.31 6.35
CA ILE A 48 1.20 17.89 7.76
C ILE A 48 0.67 16.46 7.78
N THR A 49 1.43 15.54 8.36
CA THR A 49 1.05 14.13 8.38
C THR A 49 1.53 13.42 9.66
N LYS A 50 0.85 12.34 10.01
CA LYS A 50 1.29 11.33 11.00
C LYS A 50 1.67 10.00 10.34
N ASP A 51 1.41 9.86 9.03
CA ASP A 51 1.75 8.64 8.33
C ASP A 51 3.25 8.46 8.22
N GLY A 52 3.75 7.32 8.71
CA GLY A 52 5.18 7.01 8.76
C GLY A 52 5.81 6.80 7.39
N VAL A 53 5.08 6.23 6.42
CA VAL A 53 5.62 6.03 5.07
C VAL A 53 5.73 7.34 4.31
N THR A 54 4.78 8.25 4.46
CA THR A 54 4.82 9.59 3.86
C THR A 54 6.02 10.37 4.40
N VAL A 55 6.24 10.34 5.74
CA VAL A 55 7.44 10.97 6.32
C VAL A 55 8.72 10.33 5.79
N ALA A 56 8.80 8.99 5.75
CA ALA A 56 9.98 8.29 5.27
C ALA A 56 10.32 8.60 3.81
N LYS A 57 9.30 8.69 2.95
CA LYS A 57 9.47 8.98 1.52
C LYS A 57 10.09 10.35 1.24
N GLU A 58 9.84 11.34 2.07
CA GLU A 58 10.34 12.71 1.90
C GLU A 58 11.76 12.93 2.46
N ILE A 59 12.30 11.95 3.20
CA ILE A 59 13.64 12.11 3.77
C ILE A 59 14.70 11.81 2.72
N GLU A 60 15.53 12.80 2.46
CA GLU A 60 16.70 12.74 1.60
C GLU A 60 17.86 13.45 2.30
N LEU A 61 19.00 12.78 2.44
CA LEU A 61 20.15 13.30 3.17
C LEU A 61 21.22 13.81 2.20
N GLU A 62 21.92 14.86 2.61
CA GLU A 62 22.97 15.49 1.80
C GLU A 62 24.18 14.59 1.60
N ASP A 63 24.59 13.87 2.65
CA ASP A 63 25.66 12.88 2.57
C ASP A 63 25.17 11.62 1.85
N ALA A 64 25.90 11.21 0.81
CA ALA A 64 25.48 10.10 -0.05
C ALA A 64 25.43 8.74 0.67
N ILE A 65 26.32 8.50 1.66
CA ILE A 65 26.39 7.22 2.37
C ILE A 65 25.37 7.18 3.50
N GLU A 66 25.22 8.27 4.24
CA GLU A 66 24.13 8.39 5.21
C GLU A 66 22.78 8.23 4.50
N ASN A 67 22.63 8.85 3.30
CA ASN A 67 21.42 8.71 2.52
C ASN A 67 21.14 7.26 2.09
N MET A 68 22.17 6.47 1.76
CA MET A 68 21.97 5.03 1.49
C MET A 68 21.40 4.31 2.70
N GLY A 69 21.88 4.59 3.92
CA GLY A 69 21.32 4.04 5.15
C GLY A 69 19.85 4.44 5.36
N ALA A 70 19.52 5.70 5.11
CA ALA A 70 18.15 6.19 5.15
C ALA A 70 17.27 5.51 4.10
N GLN A 71 17.73 5.39 2.84
CA GLN A 71 16.99 4.72 1.76
C GLN A 71 16.67 3.25 2.06
N MET A 72 17.57 2.52 2.73
CA MET A 72 17.30 1.14 3.13
C MET A 72 16.16 1.04 4.14
N VAL A 73 16.06 1.95 5.11
CA VAL A 73 14.93 2.00 6.06
C VAL A 73 13.66 2.53 5.39
N LYS A 74 13.78 3.46 4.45
CA LYS A 74 12.67 3.90 3.59
C LYS A 74 12.05 2.72 2.84
N GLU A 75 12.88 1.78 2.35
CA GLU A 75 12.41 0.55 1.71
C GLU A 75 11.63 -0.34 2.68
N VAL A 76 12.03 -0.42 3.97
CA VAL A 76 11.26 -1.14 5.01
C VAL A 76 9.85 -0.56 5.12
N ALA A 77 9.73 0.77 5.26
CA ALA A 77 8.44 1.43 5.39
C ALA A 77 7.59 1.23 4.13
N SER A 78 8.17 1.42 2.94
CA SER A 78 7.46 1.28 1.65
C SER A 78 6.96 -0.14 1.42
N LYS A 79 7.79 -1.17 1.62
CA LYS A 79 7.36 -2.57 1.48
C LYS A 79 6.29 -2.96 2.49
N THR A 80 6.35 -2.42 3.70
CA THR A 80 5.33 -2.68 4.72
C THR A 80 4.00 -2.04 4.33
N ALA A 81 4.01 -0.82 3.81
CA ALA A 81 2.83 -0.18 3.23
C ALA A 81 2.24 -1.01 2.07
N ASP A 82 3.07 -1.44 1.13
CA ASP A 82 2.64 -2.20 -0.05
C ASP A 82 1.99 -3.55 0.30
N LEU A 83 2.48 -4.26 1.33
CA LEU A 83 2.05 -5.60 1.68
C LEU A 83 0.94 -5.64 2.73
N ALA A 84 0.95 -4.71 3.68
CA ALA A 84 0.03 -4.68 4.82
C ALA A 84 -0.81 -3.41 4.89
N GLY A 85 -0.41 -2.35 4.20
CA GLY A 85 -1.09 -1.05 4.16
C GLY A 85 -0.96 -0.22 5.45
N ASP A 86 -0.40 -0.79 6.51
CA ASP A 86 -0.19 -0.15 7.82
C ASP A 86 1.06 -0.74 8.49
N GLY A 87 1.44 -0.24 9.68
CA GLY A 87 2.58 -0.74 10.46
C GLY A 87 3.94 -0.22 10.01
N THR A 88 3.99 0.76 9.13
CA THR A 88 5.22 1.34 8.55
C THR A 88 6.15 1.93 9.61
N THR A 89 5.60 2.65 10.59
CA THR A 89 6.34 3.21 11.72
C THR A 89 6.88 2.12 12.65
N THR A 90 6.08 1.09 12.93
CA THR A 90 6.51 -0.07 13.74
C THR A 90 7.67 -0.80 13.08
N ALA A 91 7.59 -1.03 11.76
CA ALA A 91 8.67 -1.66 10.98
C ALA A 91 9.96 -0.84 11.03
N THR A 92 9.86 0.48 10.91
CA THR A 92 10.99 1.42 11.00
C THR A 92 11.66 1.37 12.38
N VAL A 93 10.87 1.36 13.46
CA VAL A 93 11.36 1.26 14.85
C VAL A 93 12.08 -0.06 15.09
N LEU A 94 11.49 -1.18 14.62
CA LEU A 94 12.11 -2.50 14.72
C LEU A 94 13.43 -2.57 13.94
N ALA A 95 13.48 -2.04 12.72
CA ALA A 95 14.69 -2.01 11.90
C ALA A 95 15.82 -1.23 12.59
N GLN A 96 15.51 -0.03 13.11
CA GLN A 96 16.48 0.77 13.86
C GLN A 96 17.01 0.02 15.10
N ALA A 97 16.13 -0.65 15.83
CA ALA A 97 16.51 -1.39 17.04
C ALA A 97 17.44 -2.57 16.73
N ILE A 98 17.11 -3.34 15.67
CA ILE A 98 17.93 -4.47 15.24
C ILE A 98 19.30 -3.98 14.73
N VAL A 99 19.33 -2.96 13.86
CA VAL A 99 20.59 -2.37 13.36
C VAL A 99 21.43 -1.83 14.49
N THR A 100 20.85 -1.06 15.41
CA THR A 100 21.60 -0.44 16.52
C THR A 100 22.21 -1.49 17.45
N SER A 101 21.45 -2.53 17.81
CA SER A 101 21.96 -3.61 18.67
C SER A 101 22.92 -4.51 17.92
N GLY A 102 22.64 -4.81 16.66
CA GLY A 102 23.47 -5.67 15.82
C GLY A 102 24.85 -5.07 15.55
N LEU A 103 24.91 -3.79 15.14
CA LEU A 103 26.20 -3.13 14.86
C LEU A 103 27.12 -3.02 16.09
N LYS A 104 26.56 -2.90 17.30
CA LYS A 104 27.36 -2.97 18.54
C LYS A 104 28.07 -4.32 18.68
N ASN A 105 27.38 -5.42 18.36
CA ASN A 105 27.94 -6.75 18.45
C ASN A 105 28.93 -7.04 17.30
N VAL A 106 28.65 -6.57 16.07
CA VAL A 106 29.60 -6.65 14.96
C VAL A 106 30.89 -5.89 15.28
N THR A 107 30.79 -4.70 15.85
CA THR A 107 31.96 -3.90 16.28
C THR A 107 32.72 -4.60 17.41
N ALA A 108 32.06 -5.36 18.25
CA ALA A 108 32.68 -6.18 19.30
C ALA A 108 33.32 -7.48 18.78
N GLY A 109 33.21 -7.77 17.47
CA GLY A 109 33.88 -8.90 16.83
C GLY A 109 32.99 -10.12 16.53
N ALA A 110 31.68 -10.03 16.74
CA ALA A 110 30.74 -11.09 16.35
C ALA A 110 30.65 -11.23 14.83
N ASN A 111 30.51 -12.46 14.34
CA ASN A 111 30.35 -12.73 12.92
C ASN A 111 28.99 -12.21 12.41
N PRO A 112 28.94 -11.22 11.51
CA PRO A 112 27.68 -10.63 11.05
C PRO A 112 26.77 -11.61 10.30
N MET A 113 27.33 -12.62 9.62
CA MET A 113 26.55 -13.64 8.92
C MET A 113 25.84 -14.57 9.90
N ASP A 114 26.49 -14.93 11.00
CA ASP A 114 25.90 -15.78 12.04
C ASP A 114 24.88 -14.98 12.87
N LEU A 115 25.18 -13.70 13.19
CA LEU A 115 24.18 -12.81 13.79
C LEU A 115 22.90 -12.78 12.94
N LYS A 116 23.03 -12.59 11.62
CA LYS A 116 21.88 -12.58 10.71
C LYS A 116 21.13 -13.90 10.75
N ARG A 117 21.80 -15.05 10.69
CA ARG A 117 21.15 -16.37 10.78
C ARG A 117 20.37 -16.54 12.08
N GLY A 118 20.95 -16.09 13.20
CA GLY A 118 20.28 -16.11 14.50
C GLY A 118 19.03 -15.23 14.53
N ILE A 119 19.09 -14.03 13.94
CA ILE A 119 17.95 -13.14 13.79
C ILE A 119 16.86 -13.81 12.93
N ASP A 120 17.21 -14.33 11.76
CA ASP A 120 16.28 -14.98 10.82
C ASP A 120 15.53 -16.16 11.50
N LYS A 121 16.25 -17.06 12.19
CA LYS A 121 15.66 -18.17 12.96
C LYS A 121 14.71 -17.69 14.07
N ALA A 122 15.08 -16.62 14.76
CA ALA A 122 14.24 -16.05 15.81
C ALA A 122 12.97 -15.39 15.25
N VAL A 123 13.07 -14.70 14.10
CA VAL A 123 11.91 -14.11 13.38
C VAL A 123 10.92 -15.20 12.99
N GLU A 124 11.37 -16.30 12.37
CA GLU A 124 10.47 -17.42 12.03
C GLU A 124 9.70 -17.94 13.25
N LYS A 125 10.36 -18.00 14.39
CA LYS A 125 9.75 -18.51 15.62
C LYS A 125 8.72 -17.53 16.19
N VAL A 126 9.04 -16.24 16.17
CA VAL A 126 8.12 -15.17 16.59
C VAL A 126 6.91 -15.08 15.66
N VAL A 127 7.11 -15.17 14.35
CA VAL A 127 6.02 -15.16 13.36
C VAL A 127 5.04 -16.32 13.59
N LYS A 128 5.57 -17.54 13.83
CA LYS A 128 4.73 -18.70 14.16
C LYS A 128 3.95 -18.49 15.47
N ASP A 129 4.53 -17.78 16.43
CA ASP A 129 3.86 -17.48 17.69
C ASP A 129 2.79 -16.40 17.52
N LEU A 130 3.06 -15.32 16.77
CA LEU A 130 2.07 -14.30 16.41
C LEU A 130 0.85 -14.92 15.71
N GLN A 131 1.08 -15.88 14.79
CA GLN A 131 -0.01 -16.61 14.14
C GLN A 131 -0.84 -17.45 15.13
N LYS A 132 -0.22 -18.01 16.18
CA LYS A 132 -0.95 -18.73 17.26
C LYS A 132 -1.74 -17.81 18.17
N GLN A 133 -1.23 -16.60 18.43
CA GLN A 133 -1.92 -15.57 19.22
C GLN A 133 -3.12 -14.99 18.46
N SER A 134 -3.12 -15.10 17.13
CA SER A 134 -4.14 -14.51 16.25
C SER A 134 -5.52 -15.06 16.56
N LYS A 135 -6.49 -14.14 16.66
CA LYS A 135 -7.92 -14.43 16.84
C LYS A 135 -8.66 -13.95 15.57
N GLU A 136 -9.47 -14.82 15.00
CA GLU A 136 -10.26 -14.46 13.81
C GLU A 136 -11.24 -13.33 14.12
N VAL A 137 -11.35 -12.37 13.21
CA VAL A 137 -12.34 -11.28 13.32
C VAL A 137 -13.73 -11.78 12.95
N GLY A 138 -13.81 -12.71 12.01
CA GLY A 138 -15.07 -13.23 11.48
C GLY A 138 -15.92 -12.13 10.84
N ASP A 139 -17.23 -12.10 11.16
CA ASP A 139 -18.18 -11.09 10.69
C ASP A 139 -18.49 -10.04 11.78
N SER A 140 -17.62 -9.93 12.80
CA SER A 140 -17.81 -9.00 13.92
C SER A 140 -17.57 -7.55 13.50
N ILE A 141 -18.65 -6.82 13.27
CA ILE A 141 -18.61 -5.38 12.94
C ILE A 141 -17.91 -4.59 14.04
N ASP A 142 -18.10 -4.95 15.32
CA ASP A 142 -17.45 -4.28 16.45
C ASP A 142 -15.93 -4.43 16.41
N LYS A 143 -15.40 -5.61 16.04
CA LYS A 143 -13.96 -5.81 15.90
C LYS A 143 -13.40 -5.05 14.69
N ILE A 144 -14.14 -5.01 13.59
CA ILE A 144 -13.81 -4.20 12.41
C ILE A 144 -13.73 -2.70 12.79
N GLU A 145 -14.73 -2.19 13.53
CA GLU A 145 -14.74 -0.80 14.02
C GLU A 145 -13.53 -0.52 14.92
N GLN A 146 -13.21 -1.44 15.84
CA GLN A 146 -12.05 -1.29 16.73
C GLN A 146 -10.72 -1.23 15.96
N VAL A 147 -10.48 -2.15 15.04
CA VAL A 147 -9.27 -2.15 14.19
C VAL A 147 -9.17 -0.84 13.41
N ALA A 148 -10.24 -0.46 12.71
CA ALA A 148 -10.27 0.77 11.92
C ALA A 148 -10.05 2.02 12.80
N THR A 149 -10.63 2.05 14.00
CA THR A 149 -10.43 3.14 14.96
C THR A 149 -8.97 3.27 15.37
N ILE A 150 -8.31 2.15 15.71
CA ILE A 150 -6.91 2.16 16.14
C ILE A 150 -6.00 2.63 15.01
N SER A 151 -6.14 2.07 13.82
CA SER A 151 -5.34 2.45 12.64
C SER A 151 -5.58 3.91 12.23
N ALA A 152 -6.81 4.42 12.39
CA ALA A 152 -7.13 5.83 12.18
C ALA A 152 -6.70 6.76 13.33
N ASN A 153 -5.67 6.43 14.11
CA ASN A 153 -5.19 7.20 15.24
C ASN A 153 -6.24 7.46 16.33
N ASN A 154 -7.05 6.46 16.65
CA ASN A 154 -8.16 6.50 17.61
C ASN A 154 -9.34 7.43 17.21
N ASP A 155 -9.57 7.61 15.91
CA ASP A 155 -10.74 8.32 15.40
C ASP A 155 -11.94 7.36 15.27
N ASN A 156 -12.84 7.42 16.27
CA ASN A 156 -14.04 6.56 16.29
C ASN A 156 -15.00 6.84 15.12
N ASN A 157 -14.99 8.05 14.54
CA ASN A 157 -15.87 8.36 13.42
C ASN A 157 -15.39 7.63 12.16
N ILE A 158 -14.08 7.61 11.92
CA ILE A 158 -13.48 6.84 10.82
C ILE A 158 -13.77 5.35 11.04
N GLY A 159 -13.55 4.82 12.25
CA GLY A 159 -13.83 3.43 12.59
C GLY A 159 -15.25 3.01 12.25
N LYS A 160 -16.25 3.81 12.66
CA LYS A 160 -17.66 3.56 12.38
C LYS A 160 -17.99 3.58 10.89
N LEU A 161 -17.49 4.56 10.15
CA LEU A 161 -17.74 4.68 8.72
C LEU A 161 -17.15 3.50 7.92
N ILE A 162 -15.96 3.04 8.28
CA ILE A 162 -15.36 1.83 7.67
C ILE A 162 -16.14 0.58 8.02
N ALA A 163 -16.53 0.40 9.28
CA ALA A 163 -17.36 -0.73 9.69
C ALA A 163 -18.73 -0.73 8.99
N GLU A 164 -19.34 0.45 8.82
CA GLU A 164 -20.57 0.63 8.04
C GLU A 164 -20.36 0.25 6.57
N ALA A 165 -19.26 0.72 5.95
CA ALA A 165 -18.93 0.40 4.57
C ALA A 165 -18.73 -1.11 4.38
N MET A 166 -17.94 -1.75 5.26
CA MET A 166 -17.71 -3.21 5.25
C MET A 166 -19.02 -3.99 5.42
N GLY A 167 -19.88 -3.55 6.33
CA GLY A 167 -21.19 -4.18 6.55
C GLY A 167 -22.12 -4.11 5.33
N LYS A 168 -22.06 -3.01 4.56
CA LYS A 168 -22.87 -2.82 3.34
C LYS A 168 -22.41 -3.70 2.18
N VAL A 169 -21.09 -3.85 1.97
CA VAL A 169 -20.54 -4.59 0.81
C VAL A 169 -20.08 -6.01 1.13
N LYS A 170 -20.13 -6.42 2.40
CA LYS A 170 -19.65 -7.73 2.90
C LYS A 170 -18.15 -7.95 2.66
N LYS A 171 -17.64 -9.16 2.97
CA LYS A 171 -16.20 -9.50 2.90
C LYS A 171 -15.57 -9.35 1.52
N GLU A 172 -16.35 -9.59 0.47
CA GLU A 172 -15.88 -9.59 -0.93
C GLU A 172 -16.14 -8.25 -1.64
N GLY A 173 -16.78 -7.30 -0.95
CA GLY A 173 -17.12 -6.02 -1.52
C GLY A 173 -15.95 -5.06 -1.56
N VAL A 174 -15.97 -4.19 -2.55
CA VAL A 174 -14.95 -3.16 -2.77
C VAL A 174 -15.32 -1.90 -2.02
N ILE A 175 -14.33 -1.31 -1.33
CA ILE A 175 -14.46 0.00 -0.71
C ILE A 175 -13.42 0.90 -1.35
N THR A 176 -13.84 2.07 -1.82
CA THR A 176 -12.98 3.13 -2.35
C THR A 176 -13.16 4.40 -1.54
N ILE A 177 -12.13 5.23 -1.52
CA ILE A 177 -12.13 6.49 -0.78
C ILE A 177 -12.01 7.63 -1.78
N GLU A 178 -13.00 8.53 -1.75
CA GLU A 178 -13.14 9.64 -2.68
C GLU A 178 -13.25 10.97 -1.92
N GLU A 179 -12.97 12.05 -2.61
CA GLU A 179 -13.14 13.39 -2.07
C GLU A 179 -14.61 13.82 -2.18
N ALA A 180 -15.20 14.26 -1.08
CA ALA A 180 -16.52 14.86 -1.09
C ALA A 180 -16.46 16.27 -1.65
N LYS A 181 -17.55 16.70 -2.30
CA LYS A 181 -17.71 18.12 -2.73
C LYS A 181 -17.98 19.09 -1.57
N GLY A 182 -18.22 18.56 -0.37
CA GLY A 182 -18.56 19.32 0.83
C GLY A 182 -17.69 18.95 2.02
N THR A 183 -18.06 19.43 3.19
CA THR A 183 -17.31 19.20 4.44
C THR A 183 -17.73 17.95 5.19
N GLU A 184 -18.85 17.33 4.80
CA GLU A 184 -19.37 16.12 5.45
C GLU A 184 -18.80 14.85 4.81
N THR A 185 -18.48 13.87 5.66
CA THR A 185 -18.02 12.55 5.22
C THR A 185 -19.21 11.58 5.24
N GLU A 186 -19.41 10.85 4.15
CA GLU A 186 -20.54 9.92 4.00
C GLU A 186 -20.13 8.61 3.28
N VAL A 187 -20.91 7.55 3.51
CA VAL A 187 -20.75 6.25 2.83
C VAL A 187 -21.91 6.02 1.88
N LYS A 188 -21.62 5.86 0.60
CA LYS A 188 -22.60 5.48 -0.42
C LYS A 188 -22.23 4.15 -1.07
N VAL A 189 -23.21 3.30 -1.33
CA VAL A 189 -23.02 2.11 -2.16
C VAL A 189 -23.50 2.46 -3.57
N VAL A 190 -22.61 2.24 -4.53
CA VAL A 190 -22.86 2.50 -5.95
C VAL A 190 -22.65 1.23 -6.76
N GLU A 191 -23.22 1.20 -7.95
CA GLU A 191 -22.97 0.11 -8.90
C GLU A 191 -21.52 0.15 -9.36
N GLY A 192 -20.84 -0.99 -9.30
CA GLY A 192 -19.42 -1.06 -9.63
C GLY A 192 -18.86 -2.46 -9.41
N MET A 193 -17.63 -2.66 -9.83
CA MET A 193 -16.91 -3.91 -9.58
C MET A 193 -15.40 -3.71 -9.59
N GLN A 194 -14.70 -4.62 -8.92
CA GLN A 194 -13.25 -4.76 -9.03
C GLN A 194 -12.88 -6.13 -9.59
N PHE A 195 -11.83 -6.17 -10.39
CA PHE A 195 -11.23 -7.41 -10.85
C PHE A 195 -9.70 -7.34 -10.76
N ASP A 196 -9.09 -8.51 -10.57
CA ASP A 196 -7.68 -8.76 -10.31
C ASP A 196 -6.83 -8.70 -11.59
N ARG A 197 -6.80 -7.54 -12.23
CA ARG A 197 -5.92 -7.20 -13.36
C ARG A 197 -5.57 -5.72 -13.26
N GLY A 198 -4.28 -5.43 -13.11
CA GLY A 198 -3.75 -4.07 -13.12
C GLY A 198 -3.33 -3.62 -14.52
N TYR A 199 -2.71 -2.44 -14.59
CA TYR A 199 -2.23 -1.88 -15.86
C TYR A 199 -1.16 -2.78 -16.50
N ILE A 200 -1.22 -2.91 -17.85
CA ILE A 200 -0.24 -3.70 -18.61
C ILE A 200 1.15 -3.04 -18.58
N SER A 201 1.22 -1.74 -18.40
CA SER A 201 2.47 -0.98 -18.37
C SER A 201 2.45 0.11 -17.29
N PRO A 202 3.52 0.24 -16.46
CA PRO A 202 3.63 1.32 -15.49
C PRO A 202 3.60 2.72 -16.11
N TYR A 203 3.89 2.83 -17.39
CA TYR A 203 3.82 4.11 -18.12
C TYR A 203 2.39 4.63 -18.26
N PHE A 204 1.35 3.86 -17.98
CA PHE A 204 -0.04 4.33 -17.94
C PHE A 204 -0.40 5.08 -16.64
N VAL A 205 0.41 4.99 -15.61
CA VAL A 205 0.20 5.65 -14.31
C VAL A 205 -0.02 7.15 -14.48
N THR A 206 -1.06 7.68 -13.81
CA THR A 206 -1.39 9.12 -13.78
C THR A 206 -1.06 9.75 -12.43
N ASP A 207 -1.16 8.97 -11.34
CA ASP A 207 -0.75 9.34 -9.98
C ASP A 207 0.52 8.56 -9.62
N THR A 208 1.67 9.22 -9.69
CA THR A 208 2.96 8.59 -9.42
C THR A 208 3.24 8.40 -7.92
N GLU A 209 2.54 9.09 -7.04
CA GLU A 209 2.69 8.92 -5.58
C GLU A 209 2.06 7.58 -5.15
N LYS A 210 0.87 7.27 -5.68
CA LYS A 210 0.14 6.03 -5.40
C LYS A 210 0.41 4.91 -6.41
N MET A 211 1.15 5.19 -7.49
CA MET A 211 1.35 4.28 -8.62
C MET A 211 0.03 3.79 -9.24
N GLU A 212 -0.94 4.69 -9.38
CA GLU A 212 -2.28 4.40 -9.89
C GLU A 212 -2.56 5.16 -11.19
N THR A 213 -3.46 4.61 -12.00
CA THR A 213 -4.10 5.29 -13.11
C THR A 213 -5.53 5.61 -12.72
N VAL A 214 -5.86 6.90 -12.67
CA VAL A 214 -7.20 7.38 -12.31
C VAL A 214 -7.82 8.08 -13.51
N PHE A 215 -9.01 7.65 -13.91
CA PHE A 215 -9.80 8.23 -15.00
C PHE A 215 -11.20 8.63 -14.52
N GLU A 216 -11.58 9.86 -14.82
CA GLU A 216 -12.92 10.37 -14.61
C GLU A 216 -13.72 10.39 -15.91
N ASP A 217 -14.96 9.93 -15.87
CA ASP A 217 -15.90 9.81 -17.00
C ASP A 217 -15.28 9.15 -18.26
N PRO A 218 -14.56 8.02 -18.12
CA PRO A 218 -13.86 7.35 -19.22
C PRO A 218 -14.81 6.62 -20.17
N TYR A 219 -14.33 6.40 -21.40
CA TYR A 219 -14.79 5.32 -22.26
C TYR A 219 -14.09 4.02 -21.90
N ILE A 220 -14.78 2.90 -22.09
CA ILE A 220 -14.27 1.55 -21.82
C ILE A 220 -14.44 0.71 -23.09
N LEU A 221 -13.35 0.34 -23.74
CA LEU A 221 -13.34 -0.61 -24.82
C LEU A 221 -13.18 -2.02 -24.26
N ILE A 222 -14.11 -2.90 -24.56
CA ILE A 222 -14.11 -4.29 -24.11
C ILE A 222 -13.95 -5.18 -25.33
N HIS A 223 -12.82 -5.90 -25.42
CA HIS A 223 -12.48 -6.75 -26.56
C HIS A 223 -12.04 -8.15 -26.12
N ASP A 224 -12.49 -9.17 -26.81
CA ASP A 224 -12.24 -10.57 -26.43
C ASP A 224 -10.90 -11.13 -26.92
N LYS A 225 -10.22 -10.44 -27.85
CA LYS A 225 -8.95 -10.85 -28.43
C LYS A 225 -7.80 -9.93 -28.04
N LYS A 226 -6.61 -10.36 -28.39
CA LYS A 226 -5.37 -9.59 -28.24
C LYS A 226 -5.29 -8.46 -29.28
N ILE A 227 -4.77 -7.30 -28.87
CA ILE A 227 -4.52 -6.14 -29.72
C ILE A 227 -3.00 -5.97 -29.86
N SER A 228 -2.45 -6.30 -31.04
CA SER A 228 -0.99 -6.22 -31.30
C SER A 228 -0.62 -5.15 -32.33
N THR A 229 -1.55 -4.76 -33.21
CA THR A 229 -1.35 -3.76 -34.25
C THR A 229 -2.29 -2.58 -34.09
N MET A 230 -1.86 -1.40 -34.52
CA MET A 230 -2.69 -0.19 -34.45
C MET A 230 -3.77 -0.13 -35.55
N LYS A 231 -3.60 -0.85 -36.65
CA LYS A 231 -4.46 -0.72 -37.84
C LYS A 231 -5.95 -0.89 -37.54
N ASP A 232 -6.30 -1.94 -36.79
CA ASP A 232 -7.70 -2.29 -36.49
C ASP A 232 -8.29 -1.46 -35.35
N PHE A 233 -7.42 -0.90 -34.54
CA PHE A 233 -7.78 -0.11 -33.36
C PHE A 233 -7.84 1.41 -33.61
N LEU A 234 -7.11 1.91 -34.63
CA LEU A 234 -6.97 3.34 -34.92
C LEU A 234 -8.33 4.05 -35.11
N PRO A 235 -9.33 3.49 -35.84
CA PRO A 235 -10.60 4.19 -36.05
C PRO A 235 -11.37 4.48 -34.74
N VAL A 236 -11.32 3.56 -33.78
CA VAL A 236 -11.95 3.75 -32.45
C VAL A 236 -11.19 4.80 -31.65
N LEU A 237 -9.85 4.70 -31.67
CA LEU A 237 -9.01 5.63 -30.94
C LEU A 237 -9.21 7.07 -31.40
N GLU A 238 -9.26 7.33 -32.71
CA GLU A 238 -9.51 8.66 -33.27
C GLU A 238 -10.86 9.24 -32.81
N LYS A 239 -11.92 8.42 -32.80
CA LYS A 239 -13.24 8.86 -32.31
C LYS A 239 -13.19 9.24 -30.82
N VAL A 240 -12.51 8.46 -29.98
CA VAL A 240 -12.38 8.76 -28.55
C VAL A 240 -11.55 10.02 -28.32
N VAL A 241 -10.43 10.19 -29.03
CA VAL A 241 -9.57 11.39 -28.95
C VAL A 241 -10.36 12.67 -29.24
N GLN A 242 -11.24 12.65 -30.23
CA GLN A 242 -12.10 13.80 -30.56
C GLN A 242 -13.01 14.22 -29.40
N THR A 243 -13.34 13.31 -28.48
CA THR A 243 -14.16 13.63 -27.29
C THR A 243 -13.38 14.26 -26.16
N GLY A 244 -12.04 14.17 -26.17
CA GLY A 244 -11.16 14.59 -25.07
C GLY A 244 -11.24 13.76 -23.80
N LYS A 245 -12.03 12.68 -23.77
CA LYS A 245 -12.21 11.81 -22.60
C LYS A 245 -11.17 10.72 -22.54
N PRO A 246 -10.88 10.18 -21.33
CA PRO A 246 -9.98 9.03 -21.17
C PRO A 246 -10.57 7.76 -21.79
N LEU A 247 -9.71 6.81 -22.15
CA LEU A 247 -10.05 5.48 -22.63
C LEU A 247 -9.36 4.41 -21.80
N LEU A 248 -10.14 3.49 -21.24
CA LEU A 248 -9.65 2.21 -20.75
C LEU A 248 -9.87 1.13 -21.81
N ILE A 249 -8.83 0.36 -22.10
CA ILE A 249 -8.90 -0.84 -22.93
C ILE A 249 -8.88 -2.07 -22.01
N ILE A 250 -9.89 -2.92 -22.13
CA ILE A 250 -9.95 -4.24 -21.49
C ILE A 250 -9.94 -5.27 -22.61
N SER A 251 -8.84 -6.00 -22.77
CA SER A 251 -8.69 -6.99 -23.82
C SER A 251 -7.92 -8.22 -23.32
N GLU A 252 -7.88 -9.28 -24.12
CA GLU A 252 -7.07 -10.46 -23.76
C GLU A 252 -5.62 -10.08 -23.44
N ASP A 253 -5.02 -9.25 -24.28
CA ASP A 253 -3.71 -8.62 -24.08
C ASP A 253 -3.56 -7.42 -25.00
N VAL A 254 -2.65 -6.51 -24.69
CA VAL A 254 -2.19 -5.45 -25.60
C VAL A 254 -0.67 -5.50 -25.62
N ASP A 255 -0.08 -5.73 -26.79
CA ASP A 255 1.37 -5.84 -26.91
C ASP A 255 1.91 -5.26 -28.24
N GLY A 256 3.20 -5.52 -28.49
CA GLY A 256 3.87 -5.17 -29.74
C GLY A 256 3.76 -3.70 -30.12
N GLU A 257 3.41 -3.44 -31.38
CA GLU A 257 3.26 -2.09 -31.94
C GLU A 257 2.14 -1.30 -31.24
N ALA A 258 1.04 -1.94 -30.91
CA ALA A 258 -0.09 -1.29 -30.26
C ALA A 258 0.30 -0.73 -28.90
N LEU A 259 0.89 -1.54 -28.03
CA LEU A 259 1.32 -1.11 -26.71
C LEU A 259 2.36 0.03 -26.78
N ALA A 260 3.37 -0.13 -27.65
CA ALA A 260 4.43 0.89 -27.80
C ALA A 260 3.83 2.24 -28.25
N THR A 261 2.91 2.21 -29.21
CA THR A 261 2.25 3.42 -29.73
C THR A 261 1.38 4.09 -28.67
N LEU A 262 0.61 3.33 -27.90
CA LEU A 262 -0.24 3.85 -26.81
C LEU A 262 0.62 4.52 -25.72
N VAL A 263 1.69 3.86 -25.29
CA VAL A 263 2.62 4.38 -24.27
C VAL A 263 3.28 5.67 -24.75
N VAL A 264 3.83 5.72 -25.96
CA VAL A 264 4.48 6.92 -26.51
C VAL A 264 3.50 8.11 -26.57
N ASN A 265 2.27 7.88 -27.05
CA ASN A 265 1.28 8.96 -27.16
C ASN A 265 0.75 9.42 -25.79
N LYS A 266 0.64 8.50 -24.82
CA LYS A 266 0.32 8.87 -23.44
C LYS A 266 1.43 9.73 -22.82
N LEU A 267 2.69 9.34 -22.97
CA LEU A 267 3.83 10.11 -22.46
C LEU A 267 3.96 11.50 -23.11
N ARG A 268 3.56 11.64 -24.38
CA ARG A 268 3.46 12.93 -25.07
C ARG A 268 2.25 13.78 -24.63
N GLY A 269 1.38 13.25 -23.79
CA GLY A 269 0.16 13.93 -23.36
C GLY A 269 -0.94 14.04 -24.42
N SER A 270 -0.77 13.40 -25.59
CA SER A 270 -1.77 13.41 -26.68
C SER A 270 -2.92 12.44 -26.45
N LEU A 271 -2.73 11.42 -25.60
CA LEU A 271 -3.75 10.43 -25.23
C LEU A 271 -3.88 10.31 -23.72
N LYS A 272 -5.13 10.24 -23.24
CA LYS A 272 -5.46 9.81 -21.88
C LYS A 272 -5.94 8.36 -21.96
N ILE A 273 -5.01 7.41 -21.83
CA ILE A 273 -5.30 6.01 -22.11
C ILE A 273 -4.60 5.07 -21.14
N ALA A 274 -5.23 3.94 -20.85
CA ALA A 274 -4.63 2.81 -20.17
C ALA A 274 -5.17 1.50 -20.76
N ALA A 275 -4.43 0.43 -20.56
CA ALA A 275 -4.81 -0.91 -20.98
C ALA A 275 -4.60 -1.90 -19.85
N VAL A 276 -5.57 -2.80 -19.68
CA VAL A 276 -5.56 -3.90 -18.71
C VAL A 276 -5.91 -5.20 -19.40
N LYS A 277 -5.44 -6.32 -18.85
CA LYS A 277 -5.83 -7.64 -19.33
C LYS A 277 -7.23 -7.98 -18.86
N ALA A 278 -8.00 -8.64 -19.70
CA ALA A 278 -9.31 -9.18 -19.34
C ALA A 278 -9.17 -10.21 -18.20
N PRO A 279 -10.07 -10.18 -17.20
CA PRO A 279 -10.04 -11.13 -16.11
C PRO A 279 -10.48 -12.52 -16.55
N GLY A 280 -9.90 -13.57 -15.96
CA GLY A 280 -10.21 -14.96 -16.23
C GLY A 280 -9.58 -15.50 -17.54
N PHE A 281 -9.93 -16.73 -17.89
CA PHE A 281 -9.45 -17.46 -19.07
C PHE A 281 -10.60 -18.21 -19.76
N GLY A 282 -10.50 -18.41 -21.06
CA GLY A 282 -11.49 -19.19 -21.85
C GLY A 282 -12.91 -18.62 -21.69
N ASP A 283 -13.89 -19.51 -21.47
CA ASP A 283 -15.31 -19.12 -21.36
C ASP A 283 -15.59 -18.24 -20.14
N ARG A 284 -14.82 -18.37 -19.07
CA ARG A 284 -14.92 -17.46 -17.92
C ARG A 284 -14.55 -16.03 -18.29
N ARG A 285 -13.49 -15.85 -19.07
CA ARG A 285 -13.10 -14.52 -19.55
C ARG A 285 -14.23 -13.90 -20.36
N LYS A 286 -14.85 -14.65 -21.28
CA LYS A 286 -16.00 -14.18 -22.05
C LYS A 286 -17.15 -13.75 -21.15
N ALA A 287 -17.49 -14.59 -20.16
CA ALA A 287 -18.55 -14.28 -19.21
C ALA A 287 -18.26 -13.04 -18.34
N MET A 288 -17.01 -12.84 -17.91
CA MET A 288 -16.62 -11.65 -17.14
C MET A 288 -16.59 -10.39 -18.01
N LEU A 289 -16.16 -10.48 -19.27
CA LEU A 289 -16.25 -9.35 -20.21
C LEU A 289 -17.70 -8.92 -20.44
N GLU A 290 -18.65 -9.89 -20.53
CA GLU A 290 -20.09 -9.58 -20.59
C GLU A 290 -20.60 -8.92 -19.32
N ASP A 291 -20.16 -9.37 -18.13
CA ASP A 291 -20.54 -8.76 -16.86
C ASP A 291 -20.07 -7.30 -16.80
N ILE A 292 -18.82 -7.02 -17.23
CA ILE A 292 -18.28 -5.67 -17.32
C ILE A 292 -19.06 -4.84 -18.36
N ALA A 293 -19.41 -5.40 -19.50
CA ALA A 293 -20.17 -4.71 -20.53
C ALA A 293 -21.57 -4.30 -20.02
N ILE A 294 -22.27 -5.21 -19.34
CA ILE A 294 -23.60 -4.93 -18.76
C ILE A 294 -23.47 -3.86 -17.67
N LEU A 295 -22.47 -3.95 -16.79
CA LEU A 295 -22.23 -2.97 -15.72
C LEU A 295 -21.97 -1.57 -16.26
N THR A 296 -21.26 -1.47 -17.37
CA THR A 296 -20.80 -0.18 -17.94
C THR A 296 -21.68 0.34 -19.08
N GLY A 297 -22.71 -0.43 -19.50
CA GLY A 297 -23.57 -0.10 -20.62
C GLY A 297 -22.87 -0.20 -21.97
N GLY A 298 -21.78 -0.99 -22.06
CA GLY A 298 -21.04 -1.23 -23.28
C GLY A 298 -21.41 -2.54 -23.96
N THR A 299 -20.66 -2.86 -25.00
CA THR A 299 -20.79 -4.10 -25.76
C THR A 299 -19.42 -4.78 -25.87
N VAL A 300 -19.35 -6.09 -25.71
CA VAL A 300 -18.12 -6.85 -25.98
C VAL A 300 -17.89 -6.87 -27.47
N ILE A 301 -16.79 -6.28 -27.92
CA ILE A 301 -16.39 -6.30 -29.31
C ILE A 301 -15.74 -7.65 -29.61
N SER A 302 -16.53 -8.56 -30.19
CA SER A 302 -16.13 -9.93 -30.50
C SER A 302 -16.58 -10.32 -31.92
N GLU A 303 -15.67 -10.88 -32.68
CA GLU A 303 -16.00 -11.40 -34.02
C GLU A 303 -17.00 -12.56 -33.96
N GLU A 304 -16.99 -13.35 -32.88
CA GLU A 304 -17.98 -14.41 -32.67
C GLU A 304 -19.41 -13.85 -32.53
N GLN A 305 -19.54 -12.63 -32.02
CA GLN A 305 -20.80 -11.90 -31.87
C GLN A 305 -21.09 -11.00 -33.09
N GLY A 306 -20.23 -11.01 -34.10
CA GLY A 306 -20.41 -10.25 -35.34
C GLY A 306 -19.83 -8.81 -35.27
N TYR A 307 -19.13 -8.44 -34.20
CA TYR A 307 -18.52 -7.12 -34.04
C TYR A 307 -17.03 -7.17 -34.39
N LYS A 308 -16.60 -6.24 -35.24
CA LYS A 308 -15.20 -6.05 -35.61
C LYS A 308 -14.64 -4.80 -34.92
N LEU A 309 -13.39 -4.89 -34.45
CA LEU A 309 -12.73 -3.78 -33.74
C LEU A 309 -12.62 -2.51 -34.60
N GLU A 310 -12.31 -2.67 -35.89
CA GLU A 310 -12.21 -1.58 -36.88
C GLU A 310 -13.53 -0.84 -37.16
N GLN A 311 -14.68 -1.45 -36.83
CA GLN A 311 -16.00 -0.90 -37.03
C GLN A 311 -16.67 -0.44 -35.74
N ALA A 312 -15.98 -0.58 -34.60
CA ALA A 312 -16.53 -0.19 -33.32
C ALA A 312 -16.81 1.34 -33.25
N ASP A 313 -17.89 1.66 -32.57
CA ASP A 313 -18.35 3.04 -32.40
C ASP A 313 -18.47 3.42 -30.91
N LEU A 314 -18.51 4.73 -30.64
CA LEU A 314 -18.60 5.27 -29.27
C LEU A 314 -19.82 4.75 -28.51
N SER A 315 -20.93 4.45 -29.20
CA SER A 315 -22.14 3.87 -28.60
C SER A 315 -21.97 2.45 -28.07
N GLN A 316 -20.96 1.74 -28.52
CA GLN A 316 -20.63 0.38 -28.09
C GLN A 316 -19.62 0.37 -26.92
N LEU A 317 -18.98 1.51 -26.65
CA LEU A 317 -18.04 1.63 -25.56
C LEU A 317 -18.78 1.80 -24.23
N GLY A 318 -18.34 1.04 -23.22
CA GLY A 318 -18.83 1.19 -21.86
C GLY A 318 -18.44 2.55 -21.27
N ARG A 319 -19.13 2.95 -20.20
CA ARG A 319 -18.93 4.19 -19.47
C ARG A 319 -18.97 3.95 -17.97
N ALA A 320 -18.22 4.72 -17.23
CA ALA A 320 -18.28 4.76 -15.76
C ALA A 320 -18.10 6.20 -15.27
N GLU A 321 -18.37 6.46 -14.00
CA GLU A 321 -18.06 7.76 -13.39
C GLU A 321 -16.56 7.86 -13.15
N LYS A 322 -15.96 6.78 -12.60
CA LYS A 322 -14.53 6.73 -12.29
C LYS A 322 -13.96 5.33 -12.50
N ILE A 323 -12.70 5.27 -12.88
CA ILE A 323 -11.90 4.03 -12.92
C ILE A 323 -10.58 4.29 -12.22
N THR A 324 -10.21 3.37 -11.33
CA THR A 324 -8.88 3.34 -10.70
C THR A 324 -8.19 2.02 -11.03
N ILE A 325 -6.95 2.09 -11.47
CA ILE A 325 -6.14 0.93 -11.87
C ILE A 325 -4.82 1.00 -11.12
N ASP A 326 -4.55 0.02 -10.30
CA ASP A 326 -3.25 -0.21 -9.68
C ASP A 326 -2.45 -1.30 -10.43
N LYS A 327 -1.34 -1.77 -9.86
CA LYS A 327 -0.52 -2.82 -10.48
C LYS A 327 -1.22 -4.18 -10.55
N ASP A 328 -2.19 -4.43 -9.68
CA ASP A 328 -2.82 -5.74 -9.48
C ASP A 328 -4.32 -5.73 -9.83
N ASN A 329 -5.00 -4.58 -9.68
CA ASN A 329 -6.45 -4.48 -9.74
C ASN A 329 -6.94 -3.36 -10.66
N THR A 330 -8.17 -3.53 -11.15
CA THR A 330 -8.95 -2.49 -11.81
C THR A 330 -10.30 -2.36 -11.12
N THR A 331 -10.63 -1.15 -10.64
CA THR A 331 -11.89 -0.82 -9.97
C THR A 331 -12.71 0.11 -10.85
N ILE A 332 -13.94 -0.29 -11.15
CA ILE A 332 -14.93 0.49 -11.88
C ILE A 332 -15.97 0.98 -10.88
N VAL A 333 -16.15 2.29 -10.77
CA VAL A 333 -17.09 2.95 -9.84
C VAL A 333 -18.19 3.62 -10.63
N SER A 334 -19.45 3.43 -10.22
CA SER A 334 -20.62 3.99 -10.87
C SER A 334 -20.66 3.70 -12.39
N GLY A 335 -20.66 2.42 -12.74
CA GLY A 335 -20.89 1.99 -14.13
C GLY A 335 -22.20 2.56 -14.67
N LYS A 336 -22.24 2.94 -15.95
CA LYS A 336 -23.40 3.56 -16.61
C LYS A 336 -24.33 2.54 -17.26
N GLY A 337 -24.26 1.26 -16.86
CA GLY A 337 -25.18 0.21 -17.29
C GLY A 337 -26.60 0.43 -16.77
N GLU A 338 -27.56 -0.16 -17.46
CA GLU A 338 -28.97 -0.07 -17.03
C GLU A 338 -29.22 -0.99 -15.82
N PRO A 339 -29.76 -0.48 -14.69
CA PRO A 339 -29.99 -1.25 -13.47
C PRO A 339 -30.79 -2.53 -13.68
N ASP A 340 -31.78 -2.50 -14.58
CA ASP A 340 -32.61 -3.67 -14.88
C ASP A 340 -31.82 -4.77 -15.60
N MET A 341 -30.89 -4.40 -16.47
CA MET A 341 -30.00 -5.36 -17.15
C MET A 341 -29.02 -5.97 -16.15
N ILE A 342 -28.49 -5.18 -15.23
CA ILE A 342 -27.60 -5.67 -14.15
C ILE A 342 -28.35 -6.67 -13.26
N LYS A 343 -29.58 -6.34 -12.82
CA LYS A 343 -30.44 -7.24 -12.04
C LYS A 343 -30.75 -8.53 -12.80
N ALA A 344 -31.07 -8.44 -14.09
CA ALA A 344 -31.32 -9.62 -14.92
C ALA A 344 -30.08 -10.53 -14.97
N ARG A 345 -28.89 -9.95 -15.12
CA ARG A 345 -27.62 -10.70 -15.14
C ARG A 345 -27.33 -11.35 -13.78
N VAL A 346 -27.54 -10.65 -12.67
CA VAL A 346 -27.44 -11.20 -11.31
C VAL A 346 -28.36 -12.40 -11.13
N ASN A 347 -29.61 -12.31 -11.57
CA ASN A 347 -30.56 -13.42 -11.47
C ASN A 347 -30.16 -14.61 -12.36
N GLN A 348 -29.60 -14.36 -13.55
CA GLN A 348 -29.05 -15.38 -14.42
C GLN A 348 -27.91 -16.16 -13.75
N ILE A 349 -26.97 -15.44 -13.12
CA ILE A 349 -25.85 -16.08 -12.39
C ILE A 349 -26.37 -16.88 -11.18
N LYS A 350 -27.36 -16.38 -10.42
CA LYS A 350 -27.99 -17.12 -9.32
C LYS A 350 -28.61 -18.45 -9.81
N SER A 351 -29.33 -18.40 -10.93
CA SER A 351 -29.90 -19.61 -11.52
C SER A 351 -28.82 -20.60 -11.98
N GLN A 352 -27.69 -20.12 -12.51
CA GLN A 352 -26.54 -20.97 -12.84
C GLN A 352 -25.93 -21.65 -11.61
N ILE A 353 -25.83 -20.94 -10.47
CA ILE A 353 -25.35 -21.49 -9.18
C ILE A 353 -26.27 -22.62 -8.69
N GLU A 354 -27.58 -22.45 -8.83
CA GLU A 354 -28.57 -23.45 -8.41
C GLU A 354 -28.54 -24.72 -9.28
N ASN A 355 -28.25 -24.57 -10.57
CA ASN A 355 -28.29 -25.66 -11.55
C ASN A 355 -26.93 -26.36 -11.76
N THR A 356 -25.82 -25.81 -11.31
CA THR A 356 -24.51 -26.45 -11.45
C THR A 356 -24.30 -27.59 -10.46
N THR A 357 -23.73 -28.68 -10.90
CA THR A 357 -23.37 -29.86 -10.10
C THR A 357 -21.87 -29.88 -9.70
N SER A 358 -21.07 -28.94 -10.26
CA SER A 358 -19.65 -28.82 -9.99
C SER A 358 -19.41 -27.83 -8.85
N ASP A 359 -18.84 -28.27 -7.75
CA ASP A 359 -18.50 -27.41 -6.60
C ASP A 359 -17.53 -26.28 -7.02
N TYR A 360 -16.58 -26.58 -7.90
CA TYR A 360 -15.66 -25.60 -8.44
C TYR A 360 -16.35 -24.52 -9.29
N ASP A 361 -17.27 -24.90 -10.17
CA ASP A 361 -18.02 -23.94 -10.97
C ASP A 361 -18.97 -23.12 -10.10
N LYS A 362 -19.54 -23.75 -9.08
CA LYS A 362 -20.38 -23.06 -8.09
C LYS A 362 -19.60 -21.98 -7.35
N GLU A 363 -18.40 -22.27 -6.87
CA GLU A 363 -17.51 -21.30 -6.23
C GLU A 363 -17.22 -20.13 -7.17
N LYS A 364 -16.84 -20.40 -8.43
CA LYS A 364 -16.52 -19.35 -9.41
C LYS A 364 -17.73 -18.52 -9.85
N LEU A 365 -18.90 -19.10 -9.89
CA LEU A 365 -20.14 -18.36 -10.11
C LEU A 365 -20.50 -17.48 -8.91
N GLN A 366 -20.24 -17.96 -7.68
CA GLN A 366 -20.43 -17.17 -6.46
C GLN A 366 -19.48 -15.96 -6.41
N GLU A 367 -18.19 -16.11 -6.79
CA GLU A 367 -17.25 -15.01 -6.93
C GLU A 367 -17.75 -13.96 -7.94
N ARG A 368 -18.23 -14.38 -9.10
CA ARG A 368 -18.80 -13.47 -10.11
C ARG A 368 -20.03 -12.74 -9.58
N LEU A 369 -20.94 -13.49 -8.93
CA LEU A 369 -22.12 -12.90 -8.30
C LEU A 369 -21.76 -11.84 -7.29
N ALA A 370 -20.79 -12.11 -6.41
CA ALA A 370 -20.34 -11.18 -5.40
C ALA A 370 -19.76 -9.91 -6.03
N LYS A 371 -18.92 -10.05 -7.06
CA LYS A 371 -18.33 -8.90 -7.78
C LYS A 371 -19.38 -8.03 -8.47
N LEU A 372 -20.42 -8.61 -9.07
CA LEU A 372 -21.45 -7.87 -9.80
C LEU A 372 -22.56 -7.33 -8.89
N ALA A 373 -22.98 -8.10 -7.87
CA ALA A 373 -24.10 -7.74 -7.00
C ALA A 373 -23.68 -6.98 -5.74
N GLY A 374 -22.41 -7.05 -5.35
CA GLY A 374 -21.88 -6.40 -4.16
C GLY A 374 -21.77 -4.88 -4.28
N GLY A 375 -21.60 -4.37 -5.47
CA GLY A 375 -21.36 -2.96 -5.72
C GLY A 375 -20.00 -2.49 -5.17
N VAL A 376 -19.82 -1.18 -5.12
CA VAL A 376 -18.66 -0.52 -4.51
C VAL A 376 -19.17 0.42 -3.43
N ALA A 377 -18.68 0.27 -2.19
CA ALA A 377 -18.90 1.28 -1.17
C ALA A 377 -17.90 2.42 -1.38
N VAL A 378 -18.40 3.61 -1.59
CA VAL A 378 -17.59 4.82 -1.75
C VAL A 378 -17.67 5.63 -0.46
N LEU A 379 -16.52 5.81 0.18
CA LEU A 379 -16.33 6.70 1.31
C LEU A 379 -15.97 8.09 0.76
N TYR A 380 -16.94 8.99 0.72
CA TYR A 380 -16.72 10.38 0.36
C TYR A 380 -16.20 11.14 1.57
N VAL A 381 -14.94 11.52 1.56
CA VAL A 381 -14.28 12.22 2.67
C VAL A 381 -14.46 13.72 2.51
N GLY A 382 -15.07 14.39 3.51
CA GLY A 382 -15.27 15.82 3.55
C GLY A 382 -14.30 16.53 4.49
N ALA A 383 -13.82 17.72 4.08
CA ALA A 383 -12.97 18.57 4.91
C ALA A 383 -13.15 20.05 4.56
N ALA A 384 -12.69 20.95 5.45
CA ALA A 384 -12.77 22.38 5.26
C ALA A 384 -11.61 22.95 4.42
N SER A 385 -10.50 22.22 4.31
CA SER A 385 -9.31 22.60 3.54
C SER A 385 -8.71 21.40 2.82
N GLU A 386 -7.95 21.67 1.76
CA GLU A 386 -7.24 20.64 0.97
C GLU A 386 -6.22 19.85 1.83
N VAL A 387 -5.52 20.54 2.74
CA VAL A 387 -4.56 19.91 3.65
C VAL A 387 -5.26 18.92 4.61
N GLU A 388 -6.40 19.35 5.18
CA GLU A 388 -7.22 18.48 6.04
C GLU A 388 -7.83 17.32 5.25
N MET A 389 -8.25 17.57 4.02
CA MET A 389 -8.79 16.54 3.12
C MET A 389 -7.77 15.43 2.88
N LYS A 390 -6.55 15.79 2.52
CA LYS A 390 -5.48 14.83 2.26
C LYS A 390 -5.14 14.02 3.51
N GLU A 391 -4.99 14.66 4.66
CA GLU A 391 -4.69 14.01 5.94
C GLU A 391 -5.80 13.04 6.36
N LYS A 392 -7.07 13.44 6.22
CA LYS A 392 -8.21 12.55 6.51
C LYS A 392 -8.24 11.36 5.55
N LYS A 393 -8.02 11.58 4.27
CA LYS A 393 -8.01 10.53 3.25
C LYS A 393 -6.94 9.49 3.53
N ASP A 394 -5.72 9.92 3.87
CA ASP A 394 -4.62 9.02 4.24
C ASP A 394 -5.01 8.16 5.47
N ARG A 395 -5.65 8.74 6.50
CA ARG A 395 -6.15 7.98 7.66
C ARG A 395 -7.25 6.98 7.32
N PHE A 396 -8.15 7.31 6.39
CA PHE A 396 -9.14 6.35 5.90
C PHE A 396 -8.50 5.22 5.10
N ASP A 397 -7.49 5.52 4.26
CA ASP A 397 -6.74 4.52 3.49
C ASP A 397 -6.04 3.53 4.46
N ASP A 398 -5.31 4.03 5.47
CA ASP A 398 -4.64 3.21 6.49
C ASP A 398 -5.63 2.32 7.23
N ALA A 399 -6.74 2.90 7.70
CA ALA A 399 -7.76 2.17 8.45
C ALA A 399 -8.45 1.10 7.59
N LEU A 400 -8.68 1.35 6.32
CA LEU A 400 -9.24 0.38 5.38
C LEU A 400 -8.29 -0.78 5.14
N HIS A 401 -7.01 -0.51 4.91
CA HIS A 401 -5.98 -1.53 4.71
C HIS A 401 -5.80 -2.39 5.97
N ALA A 402 -5.70 -1.77 7.15
CA ALA A 402 -5.60 -2.50 8.42
C ALA A 402 -6.82 -3.40 8.65
N THR A 403 -8.02 -2.92 8.31
CA THR A 403 -9.24 -3.70 8.44
C THR A 403 -9.25 -4.91 7.52
N ARG A 404 -8.83 -4.76 6.26
CA ARG A 404 -8.66 -5.89 5.32
C ARG A 404 -7.63 -6.90 5.84
N ALA A 405 -6.47 -6.42 6.31
CA ALA A 405 -5.44 -7.27 6.90
C ALA A 405 -5.95 -8.06 8.12
N ALA A 406 -6.81 -7.44 8.94
CA ALA A 406 -7.43 -8.10 10.09
C ALA A 406 -8.44 -9.18 9.69
N VAL A 407 -9.20 -8.96 8.62
CA VAL A 407 -10.12 -9.97 8.07
C VAL A 407 -9.35 -11.15 7.45
N GLU A 408 -8.19 -10.90 6.85
CA GLU A 408 -7.36 -11.93 6.20
C GLU A 408 -6.64 -12.85 7.21
N GLU A 409 -5.93 -12.29 8.19
CA GLU A 409 -5.06 -13.06 9.10
C GLU A 409 -5.47 -12.96 10.58
N GLY A 410 -6.60 -12.32 10.89
CA GLY A 410 -7.05 -12.13 12.26
C GLY A 410 -6.34 -10.98 12.97
N ILE A 411 -6.52 -10.91 14.28
CA ILE A 411 -6.08 -9.83 15.16
C ILE A 411 -5.32 -10.35 16.38
N VAL A 412 -4.41 -9.54 16.87
CA VAL A 412 -3.62 -9.74 18.08
C VAL A 412 -3.82 -8.55 19.05
N PRO A 413 -3.46 -8.66 20.36
CA PRO A 413 -3.44 -7.49 21.24
C PRO A 413 -2.47 -6.45 20.69
N GLY A 414 -2.95 -5.20 20.60
CA GLY A 414 -2.22 -4.08 20.01
C GLY A 414 -1.19 -3.43 20.94
N GLY A 415 -0.72 -2.25 20.54
CA GLY A 415 0.22 -1.48 21.35
C GLY A 415 1.59 -2.12 21.55
N GLY A 416 1.99 -3.05 20.68
CA GLY A 416 3.25 -3.79 20.77
C GLY A 416 3.23 -4.98 21.75
N ILE A 417 2.06 -5.29 22.35
CA ILE A 417 1.95 -6.36 23.35
C ILE A 417 2.15 -7.74 22.73
N ALA A 418 1.66 -7.97 21.51
CA ALA A 418 1.85 -9.24 20.81
C ALA A 418 3.35 -9.60 20.69
N TYR A 419 4.22 -8.64 20.41
CA TYR A 419 5.67 -8.87 20.40
C TYR A 419 6.23 -9.21 21.78
N ILE A 420 5.74 -8.54 22.85
CA ILE A 420 6.17 -8.83 24.22
C ILE A 420 5.76 -10.26 24.64
N ARG A 421 4.57 -10.70 24.24
CA ARG A 421 4.12 -12.09 24.50
C ARG A 421 4.96 -13.10 23.73
N SER A 422 5.31 -12.78 22.48
CA SER A 422 6.17 -13.66 21.66
C SER A 422 7.61 -13.82 22.20
N LEU A 423 8.04 -12.99 23.17
CA LEU A 423 9.31 -13.21 23.86
C LEU A 423 9.39 -14.58 24.55
N GLU A 424 8.26 -15.13 25.00
CA GLU A 424 8.20 -16.46 25.61
C GLU A 424 8.61 -17.57 24.62
N ALA A 425 8.26 -17.41 23.34
CA ALA A 425 8.67 -18.37 22.30
C ALA A 425 10.20 -18.42 22.10
N LEU A 426 10.91 -17.38 22.47
CA LEU A 426 12.37 -17.31 22.40
C LEU A 426 13.07 -17.78 23.69
N ASN A 427 12.33 -18.16 24.77
CA ASN A 427 12.94 -18.64 26.00
C ASN A 427 13.64 -19.99 25.78
N GLY A 428 14.94 -20.05 26.15
CA GLY A 428 15.76 -21.23 25.93
C GLY A 428 16.04 -21.54 24.45
N PHE A 429 15.72 -20.59 23.53
CA PHE A 429 16.06 -20.75 22.13
C PHE A 429 17.49 -20.24 21.88
N GLU A 430 18.36 -21.11 21.47
CA GLU A 430 19.76 -20.85 21.14
C GLU A 430 20.01 -21.14 19.66
N GLY A 431 20.99 -20.45 19.08
CA GLY A 431 21.49 -20.73 17.73
C GLY A 431 22.48 -21.87 17.73
N ASP A 432 22.97 -22.25 16.55
CA ASP A 432 23.94 -23.33 16.38
C ASP A 432 25.34 -22.96 16.90
N ASN A 433 25.57 -21.65 17.16
CA ASN A 433 26.80 -21.13 17.75
C ASN A 433 26.51 -19.87 18.58
N ALA A 434 27.56 -19.33 19.25
CA ALA A 434 27.44 -18.17 20.14
C ALA A 434 26.97 -16.89 19.42
N ASP A 435 27.40 -16.67 18.19
CA ASP A 435 27.02 -15.48 17.42
C ASP A 435 25.57 -15.58 16.93
N GLU A 436 25.09 -16.76 16.53
CA GLU A 436 23.67 -16.97 16.24
C GLU A 436 22.81 -16.75 17.49
N THR A 437 23.23 -17.24 18.66
CA THR A 437 22.55 -17.00 19.94
C THR A 437 22.52 -15.51 20.29
N THR A 438 23.60 -14.79 19.97
CA THR A 438 23.62 -13.32 20.09
C THR A 438 22.62 -12.67 19.14
N GLY A 439 22.48 -13.18 17.90
CA GLY A 439 21.44 -12.74 16.95
C GLY A 439 20.01 -12.90 17.51
N VAL A 440 19.71 -14.02 18.16
CA VAL A 440 18.44 -14.24 18.87
C VAL A 440 18.24 -13.20 19.97
N SER A 441 19.29 -12.89 20.72
CA SER A 441 19.24 -11.90 21.81
C SER A 441 19.02 -10.47 21.29
N ILE A 442 19.58 -10.12 20.14
CA ILE A 442 19.35 -8.85 19.44
C ILE A 442 17.88 -8.71 19.10
N LEU A 443 17.26 -9.75 18.48
CA LEU A 443 15.84 -9.71 18.15
C LEU A 443 14.98 -9.60 19.40
N ARG A 444 15.26 -10.40 20.43
CA ARG A 444 14.57 -10.34 21.73
C ARG A 444 14.52 -8.91 22.27
N ARG A 445 15.62 -8.18 22.21
CA ARG A 445 15.69 -6.79 22.67
C ARG A 445 14.90 -5.84 21.76
N ALA A 446 14.97 -6.05 20.44
CA ALA A 446 14.26 -5.22 19.45
C ALA A 446 12.73 -5.31 19.57
N LEU A 447 12.19 -6.48 19.93
CA LEU A 447 10.74 -6.69 20.09
C LEU A 447 10.11 -5.85 21.22
N GLU A 448 10.91 -5.27 22.12
CA GLU A 448 10.43 -4.36 23.17
C GLU A 448 10.23 -2.93 22.66
N GLU A 449 10.93 -2.54 21.57
CA GLU A 449 11.00 -1.14 21.15
C GLU A 449 9.68 -0.56 20.66
N PRO A 450 8.78 -1.28 19.95
CA PRO A 450 7.47 -0.72 19.59
C PRO A 450 6.66 -0.26 20.80
N LEU A 451 6.52 -1.10 21.84
CA LEU A 451 5.84 -0.71 23.08
C LEU A 451 6.55 0.45 23.76
N ARG A 452 7.88 0.37 23.87
CA ARG A 452 8.70 1.42 24.49
C ARG A 452 8.45 2.77 23.83
N MET A 453 8.50 2.82 22.50
CA MET A 453 8.31 4.06 21.75
C MET A 453 6.90 4.63 21.89
N ILE A 454 5.86 3.78 21.85
CA ILE A 454 4.47 4.22 22.09
C ILE A 454 4.34 4.90 23.45
N VAL A 455 4.95 4.32 24.47
CA VAL A 455 4.91 4.81 25.86
C VAL A 455 5.72 6.10 26.02
N GLU A 456 6.91 6.18 25.42
CA GLU A 456 7.76 7.37 25.44
C GLU A 456 7.09 8.55 24.72
N ASN A 457 6.41 8.31 23.60
CA ASN A 457 5.59 9.32 22.92
C ASN A 457 4.40 9.79 23.79
N ALA A 458 3.95 8.95 24.71
CA ALA A 458 2.94 9.34 25.72
C ALA A 458 3.52 10.12 26.91
N GLY A 459 4.83 10.28 26.99
CA GLY A 459 5.52 10.98 28.08
C GLY A 459 5.73 10.13 29.33
N VAL A 460 5.65 8.80 29.22
CA VAL A 460 5.82 7.84 30.31
C VAL A 460 7.13 7.08 30.12
N GLU A 461 7.77 6.64 31.22
CA GLU A 461 9.05 5.90 31.15
C GLU A 461 8.85 4.49 30.58
N GLY A 462 9.36 4.26 29.35
CA GLY A 462 9.16 3.04 28.58
C GLY A 462 9.70 1.79 29.27
N SER A 463 10.84 1.87 29.95
CA SER A 463 11.48 0.73 30.62
C SER A 463 10.60 0.14 31.74
N ILE A 464 9.96 1.00 32.52
CA ILE A 464 9.09 0.60 33.63
C ILE A 464 7.83 -0.11 33.09
N VAL A 465 7.24 0.47 32.03
CA VAL A 465 6.02 -0.09 31.42
C VAL A 465 6.32 -1.44 30.78
N VAL A 466 7.39 -1.56 30.00
CA VAL A 466 7.81 -2.83 29.39
C VAL A 466 8.01 -3.90 30.45
N GLN A 467 8.69 -3.60 31.56
CA GLN A 467 8.89 -4.57 32.64
C GLN A 467 7.55 -5.02 33.25
N LYS A 468 6.67 -4.09 33.56
CA LYS A 468 5.36 -4.40 34.14
C LYS A 468 4.45 -5.19 33.20
N VAL A 469 4.52 -4.91 31.89
CA VAL A 469 3.79 -5.67 30.88
C VAL A 469 4.34 -7.09 30.75
N LYS A 470 5.65 -7.30 30.82
CA LYS A 470 6.28 -8.63 30.84
C LYS A 470 5.82 -9.51 32.02
N GLU A 471 5.56 -8.90 33.16
CA GLU A 471 5.05 -9.60 34.36
C GLU A 471 3.57 -10.00 34.22
N GLY A 472 2.84 -9.33 33.33
CA GLY A 472 1.45 -9.62 33.01
C GLY A 472 1.31 -10.84 32.07
N LYS A 473 0.08 -11.35 31.95
CA LYS A 473 -0.25 -12.51 31.10
C LYS A 473 -1.30 -12.16 30.07
N GLU A 474 -1.42 -13.01 29.07
CA GLU A 474 -2.43 -12.91 28.02
C GLU A 474 -2.44 -11.50 27.35
N ASP A 475 -3.62 -10.91 27.22
CA ASP A 475 -3.83 -9.62 26.55
C ASP A 475 -3.61 -8.41 27.49
N TYR A 476 -3.05 -8.61 28.70
CA TYR A 476 -2.75 -7.54 29.64
C TYR A 476 -1.66 -6.63 29.09
N GLY A 477 -1.93 -5.33 29.03
CA GLY A 477 -1.00 -4.34 28.47
C GLY A 477 -1.22 -2.93 29.01
N PHE A 478 -0.51 -1.97 28.44
CA PHE A 478 -0.62 -0.57 28.79
C PHE A 478 -1.32 0.19 27.67
N ASN A 479 -2.50 0.72 27.95
CA ASN A 479 -3.21 1.63 27.04
C ASN A 479 -2.60 3.04 27.15
N ALA A 480 -1.77 3.42 26.19
CA ALA A 480 -1.09 4.72 26.17
C ALA A 480 -2.03 5.92 26.01
N ARG A 481 -3.28 5.70 25.53
CA ARG A 481 -4.29 6.76 25.40
C ARG A 481 -4.84 7.15 26.77
N THR A 482 -5.20 6.16 27.58
CA THR A 482 -5.80 6.34 28.91
C THR A 482 -4.80 6.28 30.04
N GLU A 483 -3.54 5.90 29.77
CA GLU A 483 -2.45 5.67 30.73
C GLU A 483 -2.79 4.62 31.78
N THR A 484 -3.59 3.62 31.40
CA THR A 484 -4.03 2.54 32.28
C THR A 484 -3.52 1.17 31.85
N TYR A 485 -3.35 0.27 32.82
CA TYR A 485 -3.05 -1.14 32.55
C TYR A 485 -4.34 -1.92 32.54
N GLU A 486 -4.64 -2.61 31.45
CA GLU A 486 -5.90 -3.32 31.22
C GLU A 486 -5.73 -4.45 30.22
N ASN A 487 -6.81 -5.23 29.98
CA ASN A 487 -6.87 -6.17 28.88
C ASN A 487 -7.09 -5.39 27.57
N LEU A 488 -6.06 -5.34 26.73
CA LEU A 488 -6.08 -4.54 25.50
C LEU A 488 -7.03 -5.10 24.45
N TYR A 489 -7.25 -6.42 24.43
CA TYR A 489 -8.19 -7.04 23.51
C TYR A 489 -9.65 -6.67 23.85
N GLU A 490 -9.98 -6.63 25.14
CA GLU A 490 -11.31 -6.22 25.63
C GLU A 490 -11.53 -4.72 25.44
N SER A 491 -10.52 -3.90 25.71
CA SER A 491 -10.59 -2.44 25.52
C SER A 491 -10.55 -2.01 24.05
N GLY A 492 -10.40 -2.95 23.11
CA GLY A 492 -10.40 -2.68 21.69
C GLY A 492 -9.08 -2.16 21.13
N VAL A 493 -7.99 -2.20 21.89
CA VAL A 493 -6.63 -1.88 21.42
C VAL A 493 -6.04 -3.13 20.78
N ILE A 494 -6.28 -3.30 19.49
CA ILE A 494 -5.96 -4.51 18.72
C ILE A 494 -5.28 -4.13 17.41
N ASP A 495 -4.33 -4.97 16.98
CA ASP A 495 -3.58 -4.80 15.72
C ASP A 495 -3.85 -5.99 14.78
N PRO A 496 -3.88 -5.81 13.46
CA PRO A 496 -3.93 -6.92 12.51
C PRO A 496 -2.68 -7.79 12.61
N THR A 497 -2.86 -9.11 12.66
CA THR A 497 -1.74 -10.06 12.70
C THR A 497 -0.82 -9.92 11.51
N LYS A 498 -1.39 -9.73 10.31
CA LYS A 498 -0.65 -9.50 9.06
C LYS A 498 0.27 -8.28 9.16
N VAL A 499 -0.24 -7.16 9.67
CA VAL A 499 0.54 -5.92 9.86
C VAL A 499 1.71 -6.16 10.80
N THR A 500 1.44 -6.77 11.97
CA THR A 500 2.46 -7.06 12.98
C THR A 500 3.55 -7.99 12.43
N ARG A 501 3.16 -9.05 11.72
CA ARG A 501 4.08 -10.02 11.13
C ARG A 501 4.96 -9.39 10.04
N ILE A 502 4.36 -8.71 9.06
CA ILE A 502 5.08 -8.10 7.92
C ILE A 502 6.03 -7.01 8.39
N ALA A 503 5.64 -6.20 9.37
CA ALA A 503 6.52 -5.19 9.94
C ALA A 503 7.81 -5.80 10.51
N LEU A 504 7.71 -6.93 11.22
CA LEU A 504 8.86 -7.65 11.76
C LEU A 504 9.73 -8.27 10.67
N GLU A 505 9.12 -8.96 9.70
CA GLU A 505 9.83 -9.63 8.61
C GLU A 505 10.61 -8.63 7.75
N ASN A 506 10.00 -7.52 7.35
CA ASN A 506 10.66 -6.49 6.56
C ASN A 506 11.78 -5.78 7.34
N ALA A 507 11.53 -5.46 8.61
CA ALA A 507 12.54 -4.86 9.49
C ALA A 507 13.78 -5.76 9.62
N ALA A 508 13.58 -7.03 9.90
CA ALA A 508 14.68 -7.99 10.08
C ALA A 508 15.44 -8.26 8.78
N SER A 509 14.74 -8.34 7.64
CA SER A 509 15.34 -8.53 6.32
C SER A 509 16.34 -7.42 5.99
N ILE A 510 15.91 -6.18 6.05
CA ILE A 510 16.76 -5.01 5.74
C ILE A 510 17.85 -4.81 6.80
N ALA A 511 17.53 -4.96 8.09
CA ALA A 511 18.52 -4.87 9.14
C ALA A 511 19.62 -5.96 8.97
N GLY A 512 19.24 -7.18 8.61
CA GLY A 512 20.19 -8.25 8.32
C GLY A 512 21.14 -7.93 7.17
N MET A 513 20.68 -7.27 6.12
CA MET A 513 21.52 -6.79 5.01
C MET A 513 22.49 -5.69 5.48
N LEU A 514 22.01 -4.73 6.26
CA LEU A 514 22.87 -3.66 6.82
C LEU A 514 23.95 -4.22 7.73
N LEU A 515 23.63 -5.20 8.58
CA LEU A 515 24.59 -5.82 9.49
C LEU A 515 25.70 -6.59 8.76
N THR A 516 25.38 -7.19 7.61
CA THR A 516 26.34 -7.95 6.78
C THR A 516 27.11 -7.08 5.78
N THR A 517 26.83 -5.77 5.71
CA THR A 517 27.53 -4.84 4.82
C THR A 517 28.90 -4.49 5.39
N GLU A 518 29.93 -4.59 4.52
CA GLU A 518 31.33 -4.29 4.85
C GLU A 518 31.87 -3.10 4.05
N CYS A 519 31.34 -2.89 2.85
CA CYS A 519 31.82 -1.87 1.91
C CYS A 519 30.64 -1.13 1.31
N VAL A 520 30.81 0.18 1.12
CA VAL A 520 29.84 1.06 0.45
C VAL A 520 30.53 1.74 -0.74
N LEU A 521 29.82 1.78 -1.87
CA LEU A 521 30.26 2.44 -3.10
C LEU A 521 29.33 3.62 -3.37
N ALA A 522 29.79 4.85 -3.13
CA ALA A 522 29.04 6.07 -3.40
C ALA A 522 29.51 6.77 -4.68
N GLU A 523 28.65 7.52 -5.34
CA GLU A 523 29.05 8.40 -6.43
C GLU A 523 29.71 9.65 -5.87
N ILE A 524 30.89 10.00 -6.38
CA ILE A 524 31.54 11.25 -6.02
C ILE A 524 30.72 12.38 -6.64
N LYS A 525 30.19 13.28 -5.82
CA LYS A 525 29.57 14.52 -6.30
C LYS A 525 30.64 15.34 -7.04
N GLU A 526 30.49 15.51 -8.35
CA GLU A 526 31.29 16.50 -9.06
C GLU A 526 30.82 17.89 -8.61
N ASP A 527 31.71 18.66 -8.00
CA ASP A 527 31.51 20.09 -7.81
C ASP A 527 31.40 20.70 -9.23
N LYS A 528 30.16 20.91 -9.68
CA LYS A 528 29.97 21.72 -10.89
C LYS A 528 30.48 23.11 -10.55
N PRO A 529 31.55 23.60 -11.24
CA PRO A 529 31.98 24.98 -11.02
C PRO A 529 30.75 25.87 -11.32
N ASP A 530 30.43 26.75 -10.38
CA ASP A 530 29.43 27.80 -10.59
C ASP A 530 29.82 28.52 -11.91
N MET A 531 29.04 28.28 -12.96
CA MET A 531 29.18 29.08 -14.16
C MET A 531 28.79 30.50 -13.78
N PRO A 532 29.72 31.48 -13.90
CA PRO A 532 29.37 32.86 -13.61
C PRO A 532 28.16 33.25 -14.49
N PRO A 533 27.21 34.03 -13.98
CA PRO A 533 26.03 34.40 -14.70
C PRO A 533 26.46 35.03 -16.03
N MET A 534 26.06 34.44 -17.16
CA MET A 534 26.25 35.01 -18.48
C MET A 534 25.57 36.38 -18.50
N ASN A 535 26.38 37.43 -18.55
CA ASN A 535 25.90 38.79 -18.62
C ASN A 535 25.19 38.98 -19.99
N PRO A 536 23.87 39.24 -20.06
CA PRO A 536 23.17 39.43 -21.32
C PRO A 536 23.34 40.86 -21.86
N GLY A 537 24.59 41.33 -21.92
CA GLY A 537 24.82 42.73 -22.27
C GLY A 537 26.13 42.96 -23.00
N MET A 538 26.35 42.34 -24.18
CA MET A 538 27.29 42.87 -25.19
C MET A 538 27.05 42.21 -26.56
N GLY A 539 25.97 42.63 -27.19
CA GLY A 539 25.65 42.28 -28.58
C GLY A 539 24.98 43.44 -29.28
N GLY A 540 25.66 44.53 -29.37
CA GLY A 540 25.20 45.69 -30.12
C GLY A 540 26.31 46.65 -30.41
N MET A 541 26.88 46.54 -31.58
CA MET A 541 27.33 47.63 -32.46
C MET A 541 28.43 47.16 -33.41
N GLY A 542 28.14 47.12 -34.67
CA GLY A 542 29.07 46.81 -35.75
C GLY A 542 28.32 46.69 -37.07
N GLY A 543 27.60 47.74 -37.42
CA GLY A 543 27.11 47.94 -38.76
C GLY A 543 27.96 48.87 -39.51
N MET A 544 27.78 48.97 -40.80
CA MET A 544 28.26 49.90 -41.80
C MET A 544 29.75 49.71 -42.28
N MET A 545 29.94 49.01 -43.35
CA MET A 545 30.18 49.57 -44.65
C MET A 545 30.09 48.47 -45.71
#